data_3a42de918ec9d69724ddf833bac98650
#
_entry.id   3a42de918ec9d69724ddf833bac98650
#
_cell.length_a   1.000
_cell.length_b   1.000
_cell.length_c   1.000
_cell.angle_alpha   90.00
_cell.angle_beta   90.00
_cell.angle_gamma   90.00
#
_symmetry.space_group_name_H-M   'P 1'
#
loop_
_entity.id
_entity.type
_entity.pdbx_description
1 polymer ?
#
loop_
_entity_poly.entity_id
_entity_poly.type
_entity_poly.pdbx_seq_one_letter_code
_entity_poly.pdbx_strand_id
1 'polypeptide(L)'
;AAQAEKADQSALDALAAEVAKKATTAALEAVRAAVTKLVVGSYTGNGSCGQSHPRTLDFTATLGRPPKFVAVRSKDGDHRCLFLIPGMTNSNNHLSDSYIMDTKNTVTWSGNRVSWYADSDSGQMNRLDSNYVYFAIG
;
A
#
# COMPACT_ATOMS: atom_id res chain seq x y z
N ALA A 1 -36.58 44.15 -22.31
CA ALA A 1 -37.09 42.81 -21.99
C ALA A 1 -36.23 41.70 -22.65
N ALA A 2 -36.04 41.74 -23.97
CA ALA A 2 -35.30 40.71 -24.73
C ALA A 2 -33.80 40.59 -24.37
N GLN A 3 -33.14 41.68 -23.91
CA GLN A 3 -31.73 41.64 -23.49
C GLN A 3 -31.55 41.04 -22.10
N ALA A 4 -32.49 41.26 -21.16
CA ALA A 4 -32.45 40.67 -19.87
C ALA A 4 -32.64 39.14 -19.94
N GLU A 5 -33.61 38.68 -20.76
CA GLU A 5 -33.83 37.24 -20.97
C GLU A 5 -32.62 36.53 -21.60
N LYS A 6 -31.91 37.19 -22.54
CA LYS A 6 -30.69 36.62 -23.13
C LYS A 6 -29.53 36.56 -22.14
N ALA A 7 -29.39 37.53 -21.26
CA ALA A 7 -28.38 37.50 -20.22
C ALA A 7 -28.65 36.38 -19.22
N ASP A 8 -29.90 36.21 -18.83
CA ASP A 8 -30.29 35.13 -17.90
C ASP A 8 -30.09 33.73 -18.51
N GLN A 9 -30.38 33.56 -19.80
CA GLN A 9 -30.16 32.33 -20.52
C GLN A 9 -28.64 31.98 -20.58
N SER A 10 -27.81 32.98 -20.87
CA SER A 10 -26.36 32.79 -20.90
C SER A 10 -25.80 32.36 -19.51
N ALA A 11 -26.33 32.94 -18.46
CA ALA A 11 -25.97 32.56 -17.07
C ALA A 11 -26.42 31.14 -16.75
N LEU A 12 -27.60 30.73 -17.18
CA LEU A 12 -28.11 29.37 -17.04
C LEU A 12 -27.26 28.34 -17.81
N ASP A 13 -26.89 28.66 -19.04
CA ASP A 13 -26.05 27.79 -19.87
C ASP A 13 -24.64 27.62 -19.25
N ALA A 14 -24.05 28.70 -18.72
CA ALA A 14 -22.78 28.66 -18.01
C ALA A 14 -22.87 27.81 -16.73
N LEU A 15 -23.95 27.96 -15.97
CA LEU A 15 -24.17 27.16 -14.75
C LEU A 15 -24.36 25.68 -15.09
N ALA A 16 -25.13 25.37 -16.15
CA ALA A 16 -25.33 24.00 -16.61
C ALA A 16 -23.99 23.34 -17.03
N ALA A 17 -23.13 24.08 -17.72
CA ALA A 17 -21.80 23.61 -18.10
C ALA A 17 -20.91 23.37 -16.88
N GLU A 18 -20.92 24.23 -15.86
CA GLU A 18 -20.18 24.05 -14.63
C GLU A 18 -20.68 22.86 -13.81
N VAL A 19 -22.00 22.66 -13.70
CA VAL A 19 -22.62 21.52 -13.04
C VAL A 19 -22.22 20.22 -13.73
N ALA A 20 -22.31 20.14 -15.06
CA ALA A 20 -21.90 18.98 -15.83
C ALA A 20 -20.41 18.65 -15.62
N LYS A 21 -19.54 19.66 -15.62
CA LYS A 21 -18.12 19.50 -15.36
C LYS A 21 -17.83 18.97 -13.95
N LYS A 22 -18.51 19.51 -12.93
CA LYS A 22 -18.37 19.05 -11.54
C LYS A 22 -18.89 17.63 -11.36
N ALA A 23 -20.02 17.28 -11.96
CA ALA A 23 -20.57 15.93 -11.93
C ALA A 23 -19.60 14.92 -12.58
N THR A 24 -18.97 15.26 -13.70
CA THR A 24 -17.98 14.42 -14.37
C THR A 24 -16.72 14.25 -13.51
N THR A 25 -16.26 15.32 -12.86
CA THR A 25 -15.12 15.28 -11.94
C THR A 25 -15.39 14.40 -10.73
N ALA A 26 -16.57 14.56 -10.12
CA ALA A 26 -16.96 13.72 -8.98
C ALA A 26 -17.07 12.23 -9.36
N ALA A 27 -17.61 11.92 -10.52
CA ALA A 27 -17.66 10.56 -11.03
C ALA A 27 -16.25 9.98 -11.26
N LEU A 28 -15.36 10.78 -11.84
CA LEU A 28 -13.97 10.39 -12.04
C LEU A 28 -13.24 10.13 -10.72
N GLU A 29 -13.41 10.98 -9.72
CA GLU A 29 -12.82 10.78 -8.39
C GLU A 29 -13.39 9.54 -7.69
N ALA A 30 -14.68 9.26 -7.84
CA ALA A 30 -15.29 8.04 -7.32
C ALA A 30 -14.70 6.79 -7.98
N VAL A 31 -14.50 6.79 -9.29
CA VAL A 31 -13.82 5.71 -10.00
C VAL A 31 -12.37 5.56 -9.54
N ARG A 32 -11.62 6.66 -9.44
CA ARG A 32 -10.24 6.64 -8.91
C ARG A 32 -10.15 6.07 -7.51
N ALA A 33 -11.10 6.39 -6.65
CA ALA A 33 -11.17 5.85 -5.29
C ALA A 33 -11.50 4.35 -5.28
N ALA A 34 -12.32 3.89 -6.21
CA ALA A 34 -12.74 2.50 -6.34
C ALA A 34 -11.69 1.61 -7.02
N VAL A 35 -10.82 2.17 -7.85
CA VAL A 35 -9.79 1.40 -8.57
C VAL A 35 -8.76 0.84 -7.59
N THR A 36 -8.61 -0.48 -7.59
CA THR A 36 -7.55 -1.16 -6.85
C THR A 36 -6.20 -0.82 -7.46
N LYS A 37 -5.29 -0.30 -6.64
CA LYS A 37 -3.90 -0.06 -7.03
C LYS A 37 -3.02 -1.24 -6.64
N LEU A 38 -2.14 -1.63 -7.55
CA LEU A 38 -1.08 -2.59 -7.30
C LEU A 38 0.27 -1.86 -7.35
N VAL A 39 1.10 -2.11 -6.35
CA VAL A 39 2.48 -1.60 -6.28
C VAL A 39 3.43 -2.77 -6.13
N VAL A 40 4.49 -2.76 -6.91
CA VAL A 40 5.60 -3.70 -6.80
C VAL A 40 6.86 -2.90 -6.48
N GLY A 41 7.63 -3.38 -5.52
CA GLY A 41 8.90 -2.75 -5.14
C GLY A 41 9.89 -3.76 -4.59
N SER A 42 11.06 -3.26 -4.23
CA SER A 42 12.13 -4.08 -3.66
C SER A 42 12.92 -3.31 -2.63
N TYR A 43 13.63 -4.03 -1.78
CA TYR A 43 14.63 -3.49 -0.87
C TYR A 43 15.75 -4.50 -0.62
N THR A 44 16.89 -4.01 -0.19
CA THR A 44 17.99 -4.83 0.31
C THR A 44 17.96 -4.82 1.85
N GLY A 45 18.14 -5.99 2.45
CA GLY A 45 18.24 -6.14 3.90
C GLY A 45 19.52 -5.50 4.44
N ASN A 46 19.44 -4.96 5.65
CA ASN A 46 20.56 -4.30 6.32
C ASN A 46 21.07 -5.06 7.57
N GLY A 47 20.56 -6.27 7.83
CA GLY A 47 20.95 -7.10 8.94
C GLY A 47 20.36 -6.70 10.31
N SER A 48 19.62 -5.60 10.39
CA SER A 48 18.99 -5.17 11.65
C SER A 48 17.72 -5.96 11.92
N CYS A 49 17.46 -6.27 13.19
CA CYS A 49 16.25 -6.97 13.64
C CYS A 49 15.81 -6.54 15.04
N GLY A 50 14.66 -7.04 15.47
CA GLY A 50 14.09 -6.76 16.78
C GLY A 50 13.24 -5.49 16.86
N GLN A 51 12.63 -5.31 18.01
CA GLN A 51 11.65 -4.22 18.25
C GLN A 51 12.22 -2.82 18.07
N SER A 52 13.50 -2.61 18.35
CA SER A 52 14.18 -1.32 18.19
C SER A 52 14.54 -1.00 16.73
N HIS A 53 14.48 -1.98 15.84
CA HIS A 53 14.85 -1.85 14.42
C HIS A 53 13.80 -2.50 13.51
N PRO A 54 12.53 -2.08 13.56
CA PRO A 54 11.50 -2.65 12.72
C PRO A 54 11.76 -2.35 11.24
N ARG A 55 11.43 -3.29 10.37
CA ARG A 55 11.34 -3.02 8.94
C ARG A 55 10.03 -2.28 8.65
N THR A 56 10.09 -1.25 7.83
CA THR A 56 8.92 -0.43 7.48
C THR A 56 8.81 -0.27 5.97
N LEU A 57 7.61 -0.43 5.44
CA LEU A 57 7.23 -0.02 4.09
C LEU A 57 6.23 1.13 4.19
N ASP A 58 6.51 2.20 3.44
CA ASP A 58 5.67 3.40 3.36
C ASP A 58 5.05 3.50 1.95
N PHE A 59 3.73 3.47 1.89
CA PHE A 59 2.96 3.51 0.66
C PHE A 59 2.35 4.88 0.36
N THR A 60 2.73 5.93 1.11
CA THR A 60 2.18 7.28 0.96
C THR A 60 2.36 7.81 -0.46
N ALA A 61 3.55 7.67 -1.03
CA ALA A 61 3.84 8.15 -2.39
C ALA A 61 3.31 7.23 -3.49
N THR A 62 3.17 5.93 -3.22
CA THR A 62 2.84 4.92 -4.24
C THR A 62 1.36 4.58 -4.30
N LEU A 63 0.78 4.09 -3.21
CA LEU A 63 -0.66 3.84 -3.13
C LEU A 63 -1.46 5.11 -2.87
N GLY A 64 -0.93 6.03 -2.05
CA GLY A 64 -1.62 7.22 -1.56
C GLY A 64 -2.76 6.92 -0.58
N ARG A 65 -2.84 5.68 -0.10
CA ARG A 65 -3.87 5.17 0.83
C ARG A 65 -3.32 3.96 1.60
N PRO A 66 -3.97 3.55 2.70
CA PRO A 66 -3.58 2.36 3.44
C PRO A 66 -3.61 1.12 2.54
N PRO A 67 -2.57 0.27 2.58
CA PRO A 67 -2.60 -1.00 1.86
C PRO A 67 -3.62 -1.95 2.50
N LYS A 68 -4.30 -2.75 1.68
CA LYS A 68 -5.21 -3.82 2.09
C LYS A 68 -4.52 -5.16 2.22
N PHE A 69 -3.38 -5.31 1.54
CA PHE A 69 -2.56 -6.51 1.58
C PHE A 69 -1.14 -6.16 1.15
N VAL A 70 -0.15 -6.75 1.84
CA VAL A 70 1.25 -6.66 1.45
C VAL A 70 1.86 -8.05 1.52
N ALA A 71 2.54 -8.47 0.46
CA ALA A 71 3.36 -9.66 0.45
C ALA A 71 4.82 -9.28 0.25
N VAL A 72 5.71 -9.92 1.00
CA VAL A 72 7.16 -9.75 0.89
C VAL A 72 7.77 -11.12 0.62
N ARG A 73 8.71 -11.20 -0.31
CA ARG A 73 9.43 -12.44 -0.64
C ARG A 73 10.92 -12.19 -0.79
N SER A 74 11.73 -13.11 -0.33
CA SER A 74 13.18 -13.16 -0.64
C SER A 74 13.38 -13.49 -2.12
N LYS A 75 14.33 -12.80 -2.76
CA LYS A 75 14.80 -13.08 -4.13
C LYS A 75 15.93 -14.10 -4.14
N ASP A 76 16.68 -14.20 -3.07
CA ASP A 76 17.98 -14.88 -3.00
C ASP A 76 17.89 -16.35 -2.55
N GLY A 77 16.81 -17.04 -2.89
CA GLY A 77 16.74 -18.50 -2.81
C GLY A 77 16.37 -19.10 -1.46
N ASP A 78 16.19 -18.31 -0.38
CA ASP A 78 15.75 -18.84 0.90
C ASP A 78 14.22 -19.06 1.01
N HIS A 79 13.51 -18.87 -0.09
CA HIS A 79 12.07 -19.12 -0.31
C HIS A 79 11.12 -18.53 0.74
N ARG A 80 11.59 -17.65 1.61
CA ARG A 80 10.78 -17.02 2.66
C ARG A 80 9.77 -16.05 2.07
N CYS A 81 8.58 -16.09 2.63
CA CYS A 81 7.53 -15.11 2.32
C CYS A 81 6.81 -14.67 3.59
N LEU A 82 6.37 -13.43 3.60
CA LEU A 82 5.62 -12.81 4.69
C LEU A 82 4.37 -12.17 4.12
N PHE A 83 3.21 -12.51 4.66
CA PHE A 83 1.93 -11.93 4.29
C PHE A 83 1.44 -11.01 5.40
N LEU A 84 1.13 -9.77 5.07
CA LEU A 84 0.71 -8.74 5.99
C LEU A 84 -0.68 -8.26 5.61
N ILE A 85 -1.65 -8.48 6.50
CA ILE A 85 -3.04 -8.13 6.32
C ILE A 85 -3.44 -7.14 7.42
N PRO A 86 -4.06 -5.99 7.10
CA PRO A 86 -4.53 -5.03 8.09
C PRO A 86 -5.41 -5.67 9.16
N GLY A 87 -5.18 -5.27 10.41
CA GLY A 87 -5.83 -5.87 11.57
C GLY A 87 -5.06 -7.02 12.21
N MET A 88 -4.10 -7.61 11.50
CA MET A 88 -3.19 -8.59 12.12
C MET A 88 -2.07 -7.87 12.88
N THR A 89 -1.83 -8.31 14.11
CA THR A 89 -0.72 -7.83 14.97
C THR A 89 0.50 -8.72 14.88
N ASN A 90 0.38 -9.87 14.22
CA ASN A 90 1.49 -10.79 13.94
C ASN A 90 1.28 -11.53 12.62
N SER A 91 2.37 -11.93 12.00
CA SER A 91 2.41 -12.78 10.84
C SER A 91 3.61 -13.70 10.91
N ASN A 92 3.48 -14.91 10.43
CA ASN A 92 4.59 -15.85 10.38
C ASN A 92 5.31 -15.75 9.03
N ASN A 93 6.62 -15.72 9.09
CA ASN A 93 7.47 -15.87 7.94
C ASN A 93 7.57 -17.37 7.61
N HIS A 94 6.99 -17.79 6.50
CA HIS A 94 6.92 -19.20 6.11
C HIS A 94 8.08 -19.57 5.18
N LEU A 95 8.73 -20.70 5.46
CA LEU A 95 9.77 -21.29 4.62
C LEU A 95 9.18 -22.50 3.89
N SER A 96 9.34 -22.61 2.57
CA SER A 96 8.61 -23.57 1.75
C SER A 96 9.23 -24.98 1.64
N ASP A 97 10.29 -25.33 2.36
CA ASP A 97 10.87 -26.67 2.31
C ASP A 97 11.27 -27.21 3.69
N SER A 98 10.67 -28.33 4.04
CA SER A 98 11.04 -29.35 5.05
C SER A 98 11.47 -28.95 6.46
N TYR A 99 11.84 -27.71 6.72
CA TYR A 99 12.12 -27.17 8.04
C TYR A 99 11.19 -25.98 8.28
N ILE A 100 10.12 -26.24 9.00
CA ILE A 100 9.20 -25.21 9.50
C ILE A 100 9.94 -24.40 10.57
N MET A 101 10.68 -23.41 10.15
CA MET A 101 11.09 -22.33 11.04
C MET A 101 10.11 -21.17 10.85
N ASP A 102 8.92 -21.34 11.41
CA ASP A 102 7.93 -20.26 11.51
C ASP A 102 8.48 -19.20 12.45
N THR A 103 9.08 -18.17 11.88
CA THR A 103 9.48 -17.02 12.66
C THR A 103 8.29 -16.05 12.75
N LYS A 104 7.82 -15.85 13.97
CA LYS A 104 6.76 -14.88 14.25
C LYS A 104 7.30 -13.47 14.08
N ASN A 105 6.62 -12.69 13.26
CA ASN A 105 6.83 -11.26 13.13
C ASN A 105 5.73 -10.50 13.86
N THR A 106 6.07 -9.56 14.72
CA THR A 106 5.12 -8.59 15.26
C THR A 106 4.90 -7.49 14.25
N VAL A 107 3.63 -7.17 13.97
CA VAL A 107 3.22 -6.27 12.90
C VAL A 107 2.47 -5.07 13.48
N THR A 108 2.79 -3.89 12.99
CA THR A 108 2.12 -2.62 13.33
C THR A 108 1.70 -1.89 12.07
N TRP A 109 0.45 -1.39 12.09
CA TRP A 109 -0.14 -0.60 11.01
C TRP A 109 -0.33 0.85 11.45
N SER A 110 0.06 1.82 10.63
CA SER A 110 -0.11 3.25 10.90
C SER A 110 -0.36 4.02 9.60
N GLY A 111 -1.61 4.34 9.31
CA GLY A 111 -1.99 5.01 8.06
C GLY A 111 -1.51 4.22 6.84
N ASN A 112 -0.70 4.85 6.00
CA ASN A 112 -0.18 4.24 4.76
C ASN A 112 1.08 3.37 4.99
N ARG A 113 1.42 3.06 6.24
CA ARG A 113 2.64 2.32 6.61
C ARG A 113 2.32 1.00 7.27
N VAL A 114 3.16 0.01 6.98
CA VAL A 114 3.24 -1.23 7.73
C VAL A 114 4.67 -1.42 8.21
N SER A 115 4.81 -1.80 9.48
CA SER A 115 6.10 -2.12 10.10
C SER A 115 6.03 -3.49 10.72
N TRP A 116 7.14 -4.21 10.71
CA TRP A 116 7.24 -5.50 11.38
C TRP A 116 8.64 -5.74 11.92
N TYR A 117 8.73 -6.60 12.93
CA TYR A 117 10.00 -7.05 13.47
C TYR A 117 9.92 -8.51 13.95
N ALA A 118 11.08 -9.17 13.97
CA ALA A 118 11.32 -10.49 14.51
C ALA A 118 12.65 -10.50 15.26
N ASP A 119 12.93 -11.58 16.02
CA ASP A 119 14.13 -11.70 16.84
C ASP A 119 15.39 -12.02 16.02
N SER A 120 15.26 -12.26 14.71
CA SER A 120 16.37 -12.48 13.79
C SER A 120 16.19 -11.68 12.49
N ASP A 121 17.29 -11.30 11.88
CA ASP A 121 17.30 -10.54 10.62
C ASP A 121 16.66 -11.33 9.47
N SER A 122 16.96 -12.61 9.35
CA SER A 122 16.36 -13.48 8.35
C SER A 122 14.86 -13.71 8.62
N GLY A 123 14.47 -13.88 9.89
CA GLY A 123 13.05 -13.96 10.28
C GLY A 123 12.28 -12.69 9.98
N GLN A 124 12.92 -11.54 10.15
CA GLN A 124 12.35 -10.21 9.85
C GLN A 124 12.33 -9.89 8.34
N MET A 125 12.80 -10.79 7.46
CA MET A 125 12.98 -10.51 6.03
C MET A 125 13.94 -9.32 5.80
N ASN A 126 15.03 -9.26 6.57
CA ASN A 126 15.96 -8.14 6.56
C ASN A 126 17.44 -8.55 6.69
N ARG A 127 17.76 -9.80 6.28
CA ARG A 127 19.13 -10.33 6.30
C ARG A 127 20.06 -9.42 5.50
N LEU A 128 21.26 -9.17 6.03
CA LEU A 128 22.26 -8.32 5.42
C LEU A 128 22.53 -8.75 3.96
N ASP A 129 22.55 -7.77 3.07
CA ASP A 129 22.80 -7.89 1.63
C ASP A 129 21.82 -8.79 0.85
N SER A 130 20.82 -9.37 1.50
CA SER A 130 19.77 -10.15 0.83
C SER A 130 18.74 -9.23 0.18
N ASN A 131 18.23 -9.63 -0.99
CA ASN A 131 17.26 -8.85 -1.74
C ASN A 131 15.84 -9.37 -1.53
N TYR A 132 14.93 -8.45 -1.34
CA TYR A 132 13.50 -8.73 -1.14
C TYR A 132 12.67 -7.98 -2.16
N VAL A 133 11.62 -8.62 -2.64
CA VAL A 133 10.56 -7.98 -3.42
C VAL A 133 9.30 -7.93 -2.58
N TYR A 134 8.51 -6.90 -2.80
CA TYR A 134 7.17 -6.84 -2.23
C TYR A 134 6.16 -6.42 -3.28
N PHE A 135 4.91 -6.83 -3.08
CA PHE A 135 3.79 -6.20 -3.73
C PHE A 135 2.74 -5.80 -2.71
N ALA A 136 2.02 -4.73 -3.00
CA ALA A 136 0.96 -4.21 -2.15
C ALA A 136 -0.28 -3.88 -2.98
N ILE A 137 -1.45 -4.13 -2.39
CA ILE A 137 -2.75 -3.80 -2.95
C ILE A 137 -3.42 -2.78 -2.04
N GLY A 138 -3.97 -1.70 -2.63
CA GLY A 138 -4.68 -0.66 -1.87
C GLY A 138 -5.88 -0.06 -2.61
#